data_45cd22c73a464a6b0512e0235b77e3fe
#
_entry.id   45cd22c73a464a6b0512e0235b77e3fe
#
_cell.length_a   1.000
_cell.length_b   1.000
_cell.length_c   1.000
_cell.angle_alpha   90.00
_cell.angle_beta   90.00
_cell.angle_gamma   90.00
#
_symmetry.space_group_name_H-M   'P 1'
#
loop_
_entity.id
_entity.type
_entity.pdbx_description
1 polymer ?
#
loop_
_entity_poly.entity_id
_entity_poly.type
_entity_poly.pdbx_seq_one_letter_code
_entity_poly.pdbx_strand_id
1 'polypeptide(L)'
;PERLFDTRPGTPASGHKGKLGPGEAIDVEVLGHAGVPTTGVSAVVINLTGTEADAPGFLTAYPTGQSLPLASNVNLSDPGTTAPNLAIVPLGPDGAITVYSSHGTHALGDVTGYITDSTAPVSVEGLFVPIAPERVFDTRDAGGPVAPDGTIDQAIAGTGHIPAGAVGVVLNVTGVDAPSPGFLTAWPTGTAPPLASTLNFWSTPTDTRANAAMLPVGTDGKISFYVLAGGHVLADATGYYIGPEGL
;
A
#
# COMPACT_ATOMS: atom_id res chain seq x y z
N PRO A 1 4.57 -6.54 -0.92
CA PRO A 1 3.11 -6.57 -1.18
C PRO A 1 2.71 -7.77 -2.02
N GLU A 2 1.57 -8.39 -1.67
CA GLU A 2 1.02 -9.54 -2.40
C GLU A 2 -0.45 -9.29 -2.74
N ARG A 3 -0.86 -9.59 -3.98
CA ARG A 3 -2.23 -9.35 -4.46
C ARG A 3 -3.20 -10.29 -3.77
N LEU A 4 -4.12 -9.71 -2.97
CA LEU A 4 -5.21 -10.43 -2.31
C LEU A 4 -6.38 -10.64 -3.25
N PHE A 5 -6.84 -9.58 -3.90
CA PHE A 5 -7.94 -9.62 -4.86
C PHE A 5 -7.76 -8.61 -5.98
N ASP A 6 -8.42 -8.87 -7.11
CA ASP A 6 -8.43 -7.98 -8.27
C ASP A 6 -9.70 -8.28 -9.08
N THR A 7 -10.60 -7.32 -9.16
CA THR A 7 -11.88 -7.49 -9.86
C THR A 7 -11.76 -7.37 -11.38
N ARG A 8 -10.60 -6.98 -11.92
CA ARG A 8 -10.39 -6.90 -13.36
C ARG A 8 -10.40 -8.31 -13.99
N PRO A 9 -10.95 -8.49 -15.18
CA PRO A 9 -10.93 -9.78 -15.86
C PRO A 9 -9.50 -10.18 -16.27
N GLY A 10 -9.23 -11.49 -16.29
CA GLY A 10 -7.95 -12.03 -16.74
C GLY A 10 -6.80 -11.93 -15.74
N THR A 11 -7.03 -11.42 -14.53
CA THR A 11 -6.02 -11.38 -13.47
C THR A 11 -5.99 -12.70 -12.70
N PRO A 12 -4.81 -13.14 -12.18
CA PRO A 12 -4.68 -14.43 -11.49
C PRO A 12 -5.31 -14.44 -10.09
N ALA A 13 -5.57 -13.29 -9.48
CA ALA A 13 -6.18 -13.21 -8.15
C ALA A 13 -7.56 -13.86 -8.13
N SER A 14 -7.88 -14.54 -7.03
CA SER A 14 -9.17 -15.20 -6.81
C SER A 14 -10.30 -14.19 -6.53
N GLY A 15 -11.55 -14.67 -6.51
CA GLY A 15 -12.72 -13.91 -6.09
C GLY A 15 -13.49 -13.25 -7.23
N HIS A 16 -14.25 -12.21 -6.91
CA HIS A 16 -15.15 -11.51 -7.81
C HIS A 16 -14.43 -10.95 -9.05
N LYS A 17 -15.00 -11.17 -10.23
CA LYS A 17 -14.53 -10.62 -11.51
C LYS A 17 -15.61 -9.76 -12.14
N GLY A 18 -15.22 -8.57 -12.53
CA GLY A 18 -16.08 -7.53 -13.05
C GLY A 18 -16.00 -6.25 -12.22
N LYS A 19 -16.37 -5.12 -12.79
CA LYS A 19 -16.51 -3.88 -12.04
C LYS A 19 -17.57 -4.05 -10.95
N LEU A 20 -17.30 -3.50 -9.78
CA LEU A 20 -18.33 -3.29 -8.77
C LEU A 20 -19.25 -2.20 -9.26
N GLY A 21 -20.55 -2.48 -9.33
CA GLY A 21 -21.58 -1.51 -9.69
C GLY A 21 -21.80 -0.45 -8.60
N PRO A 22 -22.65 0.55 -8.91
CA PRO A 22 -23.02 1.56 -7.91
C PRO A 22 -23.76 0.92 -6.72
N GLY A 23 -23.23 1.13 -5.50
CA GLY A 23 -23.77 0.57 -4.27
C GLY A 23 -23.47 -0.92 -4.05
N GLU A 24 -22.65 -1.54 -4.90
CA GLU A 24 -22.27 -2.93 -4.75
C GLU A 24 -21.14 -3.12 -3.73
N ALA A 25 -21.20 -4.25 -3.04
CA ALA A 25 -20.16 -4.68 -2.11
C ALA A 25 -19.80 -6.14 -2.35
N ILE A 26 -18.53 -6.48 -2.11
CA ILE A 26 -18.02 -7.85 -2.15
C ILE A 26 -17.32 -8.19 -0.85
N ASP A 27 -17.44 -9.44 -0.42
CA ASP A 27 -16.66 -9.98 0.69
C ASP A 27 -15.38 -10.61 0.14
N VAL A 28 -14.28 -10.35 0.82
CA VAL A 28 -12.93 -10.79 0.46
C VAL A 28 -12.32 -11.54 1.62
N GLU A 29 -12.07 -12.83 1.45
CA GLU A 29 -11.35 -13.65 2.43
C GLU A 29 -9.92 -13.16 2.57
N VAL A 30 -9.47 -12.97 3.83
CA VAL A 30 -8.14 -12.47 4.16
C VAL A 30 -7.29 -13.55 4.81
N LEU A 31 -7.85 -14.26 5.80
CA LEU A 31 -7.10 -15.29 6.52
C LEU A 31 -6.67 -16.44 5.59
N GLY A 32 -5.38 -16.79 5.64
CA GLY A 32 -4.80 -17.82 4.79
C GLY A 32 -4.46 -17.39 3.36
N HIS A 33 -4.67 -16.12 3.01
CA HIS A 33 -4.40 -15.58 1.68
C HIS A 33 -3.33 -14.48 1.72
N ALA A 34 -2.62 -14.29 0.61
CA ALA A 34 -1.62 -13.22 0.42
C ALA A 34 -0.63 -13.11 1.61
N GLY A 35 -0.12 -14.24 2.10
CA GLY A 35 0.84 -14.29 3.21
C GLY A 35 0.24 -14.02 4.60
N VAL A 36 -1.07 -13.81 4.73
CA VAL A 36 -1.73 -13.64 6.03
C VAL A 36 -1.97 -15.01 6.68
N PRO A 37 -1.61 -15.20 7.97
CA PRO A 37 -1.91 -16.44 8.69
C PRO A 37 -3.40 -16.76 8.75
N THR A 38 -3.73 -18.05 8.98
CA THR A 38 -5.12 -18.51 9.14
C THR A 38 -5.73 -18.17 10.50
N THR A 39 -4.91 -17.75 11.47
CA THR A 39 -5.33 -17.42 12.86
C THR A 39 -4.39 -16.35 13.44
N GLY A 40 -4.78 -15.75 14.56
CA GLY A 40 -3.93 -14.79 15.27
C GLY A 40 -3.87 -13.40 14.64
N VAL A 41 -4.84 -13.03 13.80
CA VAL A 41 -4.86 -11.76 13.06
C VAL A 41 -6.13 -10.98 13.38
N SER A 42 -5.95 -9.72 13.75
CA SER A 42 -7.05 -8.78 14.05
C SER A 42 -7.36 -7.84 12.89
N ALA A 43 -6.38 -7.49 12.06
CA ALA A 43 -6.56 -6.56 10.95
C ALA A 43 -5.57 -6.85 9.81
N VAL A 44 -5.95 -6.50 8.60
CA VAL A 44 -5.08 -6.50 7.42
C VAL A 44 -4.61 -5.08 7.11
N VAL A 45 -3.35 -4.96 6.70
CA VAL A 45 -2.79 -3.74 6.11
C VAL A 45 -2.80 -3.92 4.61
N ILE A 46 -3.59 -3.14 3.92
CA ILE A 46 -3.87 -3.31 2.49
C ILE A 46 -3.71 -1.99 1.74
N ASN A 47 -3.02 -2.00 0.62
CA ASN A 47 -3.09 -0.93 -0.35
C ASN A 47 -4.32 -1.17 -1.23
N LEU A 48 -5.40 -0.46 -0.93
CA LEU A 48 -6.66 -0.56 -1.67
C LEU A 48 -6.60 0.39 -2.86
N THR A 49 -6.87 -0.11 -4.06
CA THR A 49 -6.86 0.68 -5.29
C THR A 49 -8.22 0.60 -5.98
N GLY A 50 -8.80 1.77 -6.28
CA GLY A 50 -9.89 1.88 -7.25
C GLY A 50 -9.33 2.25 -8.62
N THR A 51 -9.86 1.65 -9.68
CA THR A 51 -9.39 1.95 -11.05
C THR A 51 -10.52 1.86 -12.08
N GLU A 52 -10.34 2.59 -13.18
CA GLU A 52 -11.34 2.65 -14.26
C GLU A 52 -12.72 3.07 -13.75
N ALA A 53 -12.78 4.05 -12.85
CA ALA A 53 -14.02 4.54 -12.30
C ALA A 53 -14.98 5.02 -13.41
N ASP A 54 -16.26 4.70 -13.29
CA ASP A 54 -17.29 5.15 -14.25
C ASP A 54 -17.75 6.59 -13.96
N ALA A 55 -17.64 7.01 -12.69
CA ALA A 55 -17.99 8.35 -12.20
C ALA A 55 -17.20 8.69 -10.94
N PRO A 56 -17.20 9.97 -10.49
CA PRO A 56 -16.70 10.34 -9.19
C PRO A 56 -17.37 9.53 -8.07
N GLY A 57 -16.56 9.02 -7.13
CA GLY A 57 -17.07 8.15 -6.07
C GLY A 57 -15.99 7.72 -5.10
N PHE A 58 -16.24 6.63 -4.38
CA PHE A 58 -15.31 6.13 -3.38
C PHE A 58 -15.42 4.63 -3.18
N LEU A 59 -14.34 4.05 -2.65
CA LEU A 59 -14.32 2.70 -2.08
C LEU A 59 -14.23 2.80 -0.56
N THR A 60 -14.91 1.87 0.12
CA THR A 60 -14.80 1.65 1.55
C THR A 60 -14.52 0.19 1.82
N ALA A 61 -13.47 -0.10 2.60
CA ALA A 61 -13.18 -1.42 3.13
C ALA A 61 -13.48 -1.44 4.63
N TYR A 62 -14.20 -2.47 5.10
CA TYR A 62 -14.63 -2.59 6.49
C TYR A 62 -14.80 -4.07 6.88
N PRO A 63 -14.89 -4.39 8.19
CA PRO A 63 -15.07 -5.78 8.64
C PRO A 63 -16.33 -6.42 8.08
N THR A 64 -16.23 -7.63 7.53
CA THR A 64 -17.41 -8.41 7.09
C THR A 64 -18.40 -8.58 8.23
N GLY A 65 -19.69 -8.51 7.91
CA GLY A 65 -20.77 -8.62 8.89
C GLY A 65 -21.10 -7.33 9.64
N GLN A 66 -20.35 -6.24 9.41
CA GLN A 66 -20.67 -4.92 9.94
C GLN A 66 -21.47 -4.10 8.92
N SER A 67 -22.14 -3.06 9.40
CA SER A 67 -22.81 -2.09 8.51
C SER A 67 -21.78 -1.18 7.86
N LEU A 68 -22.09 -0.72 6.63
CA LEU A 68 -21.26 0.26 5.91
C LEU A 68 -20.99 1.50 6.76
N PRO A 69 -19.74 1.84 7.08
CA PRO A 69 -19.41 3.03 7.86
C PRO A 69 -19.52 4.32 7.01
N LEU A 70 -19.63 5.45 7.68
CA LEU A 70 -19.60 6.80 7.06
C LEU A 70 -18.14 7.24 6.75
N ALA A 71 -17.35 6.36 6.18
CA ALA A 71 -15.93 6.61 5.88
C ALA A 71 -15.60 6.10 4.49
N SER A 72 -14.65 6.73 3.82
CA SER A 72 -14.04 6.24 2.58
C SER A 72 -12.56 5.95 2.77
N ASN A 73 -12.06 4.90 2.12
CA ASN A 73 -10.65 4.61 2.07
C ASN A 73 -10.00 5.18 0.80
N VAL A 74 -10.69 5.13 -0.33
CA VAL A 74 -10.20 5.63 -1.62
C VAL A 74 -11.26 6.55 -2.22
N ASN A 75 -10.85 7.74 -2.65
CA ASN A 75 -11.72 8.67 -3.37
C ASN A 75 -11.30 8.78 -4.83
N LEU A 76 -12.26 8.71 -5.73
CA LEU A 76 -12.10 8.73 -7.18
C LEU A 76 -12.77 10.00 -7.70
N SER A 77 -11.97 10.93 -8.24
CA SER A 77 -12.45 12.27 -8.60
C SER A 77 -13.17 12.32 -9.95
N ASP A 78 -12.78 11.46 -10.89
CA ASP A 78 -13.20 11.55 -12.28
C ASP A 78 -13.35 10.15 -12.90
N PRO A 79 -14.13 10.02 -13.99
CA PRO A 79 -14.16 8.81 -14.79
C PRO A 79 -12.76 8.40 -15.26
N GLY A 80 -12.48 7.11 -15.19
CA GLY A 80 -11.18 6.53 -15.53
C GLY A 80 -10.11 6.65 -14.43
N THR A 81 -10.35 7.37 -13.32
CA THR A 81 -9.39 7.56 -12.21
C THR A 81 -8.85 6.22 -11.69
N THR A 82 -7.55 6.18 -11.41
CA THR A 82 -6.88 5.15 -10.62
C THR A 82 -6.26 5.78 -9.38
N ALA A 83 -6.72 5.41 -8.21
CA ALA A 83 -6.19 5.95 -6.95
C ALA A 83 -5.99 4.81 -5.95
N PRO A 84 -4.78 4.65 -5.40
CA PRO A 84 -4.49 3.77 -4.28
C PRO A 84 -4.56 4.54 -2.96
N ASN A 85 -4.82 3.84 -1.88
CA ASN A 85 -4.61 4.33 -0.52
C ASN A 85 -4.34 3.17 0.43
N LEU A 86 -3.35 3.35 1.31
CA LEU A 86 -3.09 2.38 2.38
C LEU A 86 -4.21 2.45 3.42
N ALA A 87 -4.74 1.30 3.79
CA ALA A 87 -5.74 1.16 4.83
C ALA A 87 -5.38 0.04 5.80
N ILE A 88 -5.68 0.24 7.09
CA ILE A 88 -5.68 -0.82 8.10
C ILE A 88 -7.14 -1.16 8.36
N VAL A 89 -7.54 -2.38 8.00
CA VAL A 89 -8.93 -2.81 8.06
C VAL A 89 -9.07 -3.97 9.04
N PRO A 90 -9.82 -3.81 10.14
CA PRO A 90 -10.11 -4.94 11.02
C PRO A 90 -10.84 -6.05 10.27
N LEU A 91 -10.63 -7.29 10.69
CA LEU A 91 -11.31 -8.45 10.09
C LEU A 91 -12.69 -8.65 10.72
N GLY A 92 -13.64 -9.14 9.93
CA GLY A 92 -14.91 -9.65 10.41
C GLY A 92 -14.75 -11.00 11.15
N PRO A 93 -15.83 -11.50 11.78
CA PRO A 93 -15.78 -12.75 12.55
C PRO A 93 -15.35 -13.99 11.74
N ASP A 94 -15.51 -13.93 10.44
CA ASP A 94 -15.14 -14.97 9.46
C ASP A 94 -13.73 -14.78 8.86
N GLY A 95 -12.98 -13.77 9.35
CA GLY A 95 -11.63 -13.48 8.87
C GLY A 95 -11.57 -12.81 7.50
N ALA A 96 -12.64 -12.10 7.13
CA ALA A 96 -12.81 -11.42 5.86
C ALA A 96 -13.05 -9.91 6.04
N ILE A 97 -12.94 -9.16 4.95
CA ILE A 97 -13.33 -7.76 4.84
C ILE A 97 -14.37 -7.59 3.74
N THR A 98 -15.22 -6.59 3.86
CA THR A 98 -16.15 -6.17 2.82
C THR A 98 -15.58 -4.94 2.10
N VAL A 99 -15.60 -4.95 0.77
CA VAL A 99 -15.22 -3.80 -0.07
C VAL A 99 -16.44 -3.30 -0.81
N TYR A 100 -16.82 -2.07 -0.52
CA TYR A 100 -17.99 -1.38 -1.08
C TYR A 100 -17.56 -0.34 -2.10
N SER A 101 -18.33 -0.21 -3.19
CA SER A 101 -18.18 0.83 -4.20
C SER A 101 -19.43 1.72 -4.25
N SER A 102 -19.26 3.02 -4.11
CA SER A 102 -20.35 3.99 -4.24
C SER A 102 -20.80 4.17 -5.70
N HIS A 103 -19.89 3.99 -6.64
CA HIS A 103 -20.09 4.09 -8.09
C HIS A 103 -19.31 2.99 -8.81
N GLY A 104 -19.55 2.77 -10.10
CA GLY A 104 -18.89 1.73 -10.86
C GLY A 104 -17.36 1.88 -10.88
N THR A 105 -16.62 0.86 -10.41
CA THR A 105 -15.15 0.85 -10.48
C THR A 105 -14.60 -0.58 -10.32
N HIS A 106 -13.43 -0.84 -10.87
CA HIS A 106 -12.65 -1.99 -10.45
C HIS A 106 -11.96 -1.71 -9.11
N ALA A 107 -11.88 -2.73 -8.27
CA ALA A 107 -11.18 -2.67 -6.99
C ALA A 107 -10.08 -3.74 -6.93
N LEU A 108 -8.93 -3.34 -6.39
CA LEU A 108 -7.78 -4.21 -6.17
C LEU A 108 -7.30 -4.03 -4.72
N GLY A 109 -6.79 -5.10 -4.15
CA GLY A 109 -6.19 -5.05 -2.81
C GLY A 109 -4.87 -5.79 -2.77
N ASP A 110 -3.82 -5.10 -2.33
CA ASP A 110 -2.48 -5.64 -2.14
C ASP A 110 -2.14 -5.62 -0.65
N VAL A 111 -1.94 -6.81 -0.05
CA VAL A 111 -1.52 -6.93 1.34
C VAL A 111 -0.07 -6.50 1.48
N THR A 112 0.20 -5.61 2.42
CA THR A 112 1.55 -5.20 2.80
C THR A 112 1.92 -5.67 4.21
N GLY A 113 0.95 -6.13 4.99
CA GLY A 113 1.13 -6.65 6.32
C GLY A 113 -0.18 -6.99 7.01
N TYR A 114 -0.11 -7.39 8.26
CA TYR A 114 -1.26 -7.66 9.11
C TYR A 114 -0.96 -7.28 10.57
N ILE A 115 -2.00 -7.07 11.34
CA ILE A 115 -1.90 -6.82 12.79
C ILE A 115 -2.34 -8.08 13.52
N THR A 116 -1.52 -8.54 14.46
CA THR A 116 -1.82 -9.72 15.27
C THR A 116 -2.87 -9.42 16.34
N ASP A 117 -3.55 -10.47 16.81
CA ASP A 117 -4.44 -10.42 17.97
C ASP A 117 -3.81 -11.09 19.21
N SER A 118 -4.58 -11.18 20.30
CA SER A 118 -4.12 -11.76 21.56
C SER A 118 -3.89 -13.29 21.52
N THR A 119 -4.26 -13.95 20.44
CA THR A 119 -4.05 -15.40 20.25
C THR A 119 -2.77 -15.72 19.48
N ALA A 120 -2.14 -14.71 18.89
CA ALA A 120 -0.86 -14.85 18.21
C ALA A 120 0.27 -15.16 19.23
N PRO A 121 1.33 -15.87 18.82
CA PRO A 121 2.51 -16.03 19.65
C PRO A 121 3.07 -14.69 20.09
N VAL A 122 3.45 -14.58 21.36
CA VAL A 122 4.10 -13.36 21.89
C VAL A 122 5.46 -13.21 21.23
N SER A 123 5.70 -12.04 20.64
CA SER A 123 6.97 -11.69 20.00
C SER A 123 7.29 -10.22 20.23
N VAL A 124 8.57 -9.89 20.33
CA VAL A 124 9.07 -8.49 20.26
C VAL A 124 9.36 -8.09 18.82
N GLU A 125 9.52 -9.05 17.91
CA GLU A 125 9.69 -8.80 16.48
C GLU A 125 8.39 -8.26 15.87
N GLY A 126 8.53 -7.23 15.03
CA GLY A 126 7.40 -6.60 14.37
C GLY A 126 6.63 -5.60 15.24
N LEU A 127 7.12 -5.27 16.44
CA LEU A 127 6.53 -4.16 17.21
C LEU A 127 6.82 -2.83 16.52
N PHE A 128 5.78 -2.03 16.39
CA PHE A 128 5.87 -0.70 15.78
C PHE A 128 6.40 0.34 16.77
N VAL A 129 7.40 1.10 16.34
CA VAL A 129 7.95 2.25 17.06
C VAL A 129 7.67 3.52 16.27
N PRO A 130 6.77 4.39 16.74
CA PRO A 130 6.52 5.68 16.08
C PRO A 130 7.70 6.63 16.30
N ILE A 131 8.00 7.44 15.27
CA ILE A 131 8.96 8.55 15.33
C ILE A 131 8.29 9.84 14.88
N ALA A 132 8.85 10.99 15.23
CA ALA A 132 8.46 12.24 14.60
C ALA A 132 8.73 12.14 13.09
N PRO A 133 7.81 12.62 12.23
CA PRO A 133 8.02 12.55 10.79
C PRO A 133 9.36 13.13 10.37
N GLU A 134 10.14 12.35 9.63
CA GLU A 134 11.49 12.70 9.21
C GLU A 134 11.73 12.36 7.74
N ARG A 135 12.28 13.31 6.97
CA ARG A 135 12.70 13.06 5.59
C ARG A 135 13.90 12.14 5.57
N VAL A 136 13.75 10.93 4.99
CA VAL A 136 14.83 9.95 4.87
C VAL A 136 15.58 10.05 3.56
N PHE A 137 14.93 10.49 2.50
CA PHE A 137 15.58 10.91 1.26
C PHE A 137 14.68 11.81 0.40
N ASP A 138 15.32 12.58 -0.51
CA ASP A 138 14.68 13.43 -1.48
C ASP A 138 15.58 13.53 -2.72
N THR A 139 15.10 13.03 -3.84
CA THR A 139 15.88 13.05 -5.08
C THR A 139 16.07 14.46 -5.67
N ARG A 140 15.34 15.46 -5.18
CA ARG A 140 15.56 16.88 -5.55
C ARG A 140 16.82 17.43 -4.92
N ASP A 141 17.15 16.96 -3.70
CA ASP A 141 18.35 17.38 -2.95
C ASP A 141 19.60 16.65 -3.44
N ALA A 142 19.44 15.36 -3.85
CA ALA A 142 20.55 14.53 -4.33
C ALA A 142 20.08 13.48 -5.33
N GLY A 143 20.85 13.25 -6.38
CA GLY A 143 20.59 12.20 -7.39
C GLY A 143 19.79 12.66 -8.60
N GLY A 144 19.01 13.72 -8.49
CA GLY A 144 18.14 14.20 -9.59
C GLY A 144 16.89 13.33 -9.81
N PRO A 145 16.05 13.69 -10.79
CA PRO A 145 14.82 12.93 -11.08
C PRO A 145 15.15 11.51 -11.55
N VAL A 146 14.33 10.57 -11.14
CA VAL A 146 14.36 9.19 -11.65
C VAL A 146 13.93 9.24 -13.12
N ALA A 147 14.69 8.59 -14.00
CA ALA A 147 14.32 8.52 -15.42
C ALA A 147 13.01 7.74 -15.60
N PRO A 148 12.25 7.97 -16.68
CA PRO A 148 11.14 7.10 -17.02
C PRO A 148 11.58 5.64 -17.07
N ASP A 149 10.75 4.73 -16.55
CA ASP A 149 11.02 3.30 -16.44
C ASP A 149 12.27 2.98 -15.56
N GLY A 150 12.62 3.92 -14.68
CA GLY A 150 13.81 3.85 -13.84
C GLY A 150 13.55 3.30 -12.44
N THR A 151 14.58 2.72 -11.84
CA THR A 151 14.59 2.23 -10.47
C THR A 151 15.75 2.84 -9.70
N ILE A 152 15.51 3.22 -8.45
CA ILE A 152 16.54 3.65 -7.50
C ILE A 152 16.44 2.83 -6.21
N ASP A 153 17.58 2.53 -5.59
CA ASP A 153 17.67 1.86 -4.29
C ASP A 153 18.12 2.87 -3.24
N GLN A 154 17.29 3.07 -2.21
CA GLN A 154 17.57 4.03 -1.15
C GLN A 154 17.79 3.34 0.19
N ALA A 155 18.87 3.70 0.88
CA ALA A 155 19.09 3.27 2.25
C ALA A 155 18.03 3.90 3.16
N ILE A 156 17.36 3.08 3.96
CA ILE A 156 16.31 3.49 4.89
C ILE A 156 16.68 3.09 6.31
N ALA A 157 16.96 1.80 6.56
CA ALA A 157 17.46 1.38 7.86
C ALA A 157 18.89 1.92 8.08
N GLY A 158 19.17 2.39 9.29
CA GLY A 158 20.42 3.06 9.62
C GLY A 158 20.46 4.54 9.22
N THR A 159 19.34 5.12 8.76
CA THR A 159 19.23 6.57 8.44
C THR A 159 18.34 7.28 9.46
N GLY A 160 18.71 8.50 9.81
CA GLY A 160 17.94 9.31 10.78
C GLY A 160 17.70 8.58 12.09
N HIS A 161 16.42 8.48 12.50
CA HIS A 161 15.98 7.78 13.70
C HIS A 161 15.60 6.30 13.46
N ILE A 162 15.82 5.76 12.25
CA ILE A 162 15.54 4.37 11.93
C ILE A 162 16.80 3.54 12.20
N PRO A 163 16.79 2.61 13.17
CA PRO A 163 17.96 1.80 13.50
C PRO A 163 18.30 0.84 12.35
N ALA A 164 19.58 0.45 12.24
CA ALA A 164 20.04 -0.49 11.21
C ALA A 164 19.39 -1.88 11.33
N GLY A 165 18.93 -2.26 12.53
CA GLY A 165 18.20 -3.52 12.78
C GLY A 165 16.70 -3.45 12.54
N ALA A 166 16.15 -2.35 12.01
CA ALA A 166 14.74 -2.27 11.67
C ALA A 166 14.41 -3.26 10.54
N VAL A 167 13.34 -4.03 10.72
CA VAL A 167 12.89 -5.05 9.72
C VAL A 167 11.79 -4.54 8.80
N GLY A 168 11.18 -3.41 9.13
CA GLY A 168 10.17 -2.75 8.32
C GLY A 168 10.06 -1.27 8.68
N VAL A 169 9.42 -0.51 7.80
CA VAL A 169 9.22 0.94 7.96
C VAL A 169 7.83 1.36 7.52
N VAL A 170 7.37 2.47 8.09
CA VAL A 170 6.18 3.19 7.65
C VAL A 170 6.64 4.50 7.03
N LEU A 171 6.43 4.63 5.74
CA LEU A 171 6.82 5.79 4.93
C LEU A 171 5.58 6.50 4.39
N ASN A 172 5.64 7.82 4.32
CA ASN A 172 4.86 8.59 3.36
C ASN A 172 5.72 8.76 2.10
N VAL A 173 5.41 8.00 1.05
CA VAL A 173 6.10 8.06 -0.24
C VAL A 173 5.41 9.11 -1.09
N THR A 174 6.20 10.06 -1.61
CA THR A 174 5.70 11.13 -2.47
C THR A 174 6.43 11.11 -3.81
N GLY A 175 5.68 11.03 -4.90
CA GLY A 175 6.18 11.30 -6.24
C GLY A 175 5.85 12.72 -6.65
N VAL A 176 6.81 13.43 -7.26
CA VAL A 176 6.71 14.84 -7.62
C VAL A 176 7.17 15.04 -9.04
N ASP A 177 6.53 16.01 -9.72
CA ASP A 177 6.89 16.44 -11.07
C ASP A 177 6.90 15.29 -12.10
N ALA A 178 5.95 14.34 -11.96
CA ALA A 178 5.78 13.29 -12.95
C ALA A 178 5.38 13.92 -14.30
N PRO A 179 6.15 13.68 -15.39
CA PRO A 179 5.89 14.34 -16.68
C PRO A 179 4.70 13.73 -17.43
N SER A 180 4.18 12.59 -17.01
CA SER A 180 3.07 11.88 -17.64
C SER A 180 2.31 11.01 -16.63
N PRO A 181 1.10 10.53 -16.98
CA PRO A 181 0.43 9.50 -16.18
C PRO A 181 1.30 8.26 -16.02
N GLY A 182 1.22 7.64 -14.85
CA GLY A 182 2.01 6.46 -14.53
C GLY A 182 1.87 6.06 -13.07
N PHE A 183 2.84 5.35 -12.54
CA PHE A 183 2.84 4.91 -11.16
C PHE A 183 4.26 4.84 -10.58
N LEU A 184 4.30 4.81 -9.27
CA LEU A 184 5.50 4.49 -8.49
C LEU A 184 5.22 3.21 -7.70
N THR A 185 6.18 2.30 -7.69
CA THR A 185 6.17 1.09 -6.87
C THR A 185 7.36 1.11 -5.93
N ALA A 186 7.12 0.84 -4.63
CA ALA A 186 8.15 0.68 -3.62
C ALA A 186 8.13 -0.75 -3.07
N TRP A 187 9.31 -1.38 -2.90
CA TRP A 187 9.44 -2.74 -2.38
C TRP A 187 10.81 -2.97 -1.72
N PRO A 188 10.96 -4.05 -0.91
CA PRO A 188 12.25 -4.39 -0.30
C PRO A 188 13.32 -4.66 -1.37
N THR A 189 14.45 -3.97 -1.31
CA THR A 189 15.57 -4.21 -2.23
C THR A 189 16.06 -5.66 -2.15
N GLY A 190 16.41 -6.24 -3.30
CA GLY A 190 16.84 -7.63 -3.40
C GLY A 190 15.72 -8.65 -3.63
N THR A 191 14.46 -8.20 -3.64
CA THR A 191 13.32 -9.05 -4.04
C THR A 191 12.79 -8.63 -5.41
N ALA A 192 11.97 -9.48 -6.03
CA ALA A 192 11.31 -9.12 -7.29
C ALA A 192 10.30 -7.97 -7.07
N PRO A 193 10.18 -7.03 -8.02
CA PRO A 193 9.16 -5.98 -7.93
C PRO A 193 7.76 -6.58 -7.92
N PRO A 194 6.86 -6.12 -7.03
CA PRO A 194 5.49 -6.59 -6.98
C PRO A 194 4.66 -6.04 -8.17
N LEU A 195 3.52 -6.67 -8.43
CA LEU A 195 2.54 -6.17 -9.41
C LEU A 195 1.68 -5.01 -8.86
N ALA A 196 2.00 -4.52 -7.68
CA ALA A 196 1.27 -3.47 -6.98
C ALA A 196 1.93 -2.12 -7.17
N SER A 197 1.18 -1.06 -7.43
CA SER A 197 1.66 0.31 -7.32
C SER A 197 1.53 0.82 -5.90
N THR A 198 2.50 1.62 -5.45
CA THR A 198 2.41 2.35 -4.18
C THR A 198 1.57 3.60 -4.35
N LEU A 199 1.76 4.34 -5.45
CA LEU A 199 0.95 5.50 -5.82
C LEU A 199 0.83 5.61 -7.34
N ASN A 200 -0.17 6.36 -7.81
CA ASN A 200 -0.42 6.57 -9.23
C ASN A 200 -0.45 8.06 -9.55
N PHE A 201 0.21 8.42 -10.65
CA PHE A 201 0.17 9.76 -11.25
C PHE A 201 -0.94 9.85 -12.28
N TRP A 202 -1.59 11.00 -12.37
CA TRP A 202 -2.85 11.09 -13.07
C TRP A 202 -2.81 11.79 -14.41
N SER A 203 -2.27 12.96 -14.57
CA SER A 203 -2.55 13.64 -15.86
C SER A 203 -1.78 14.88 -16.22
N THR A 204 -0.98 15.46 -15.37
CA THR A 204 -0.35 16.76 -15.71
C THR A 204 1.16 16.70 -15.50
N PRO A 205 1.94 17.38 -16.35
CA PRO A 205 3.31 17.69 -16.01
C PRO A 205 3.31 18.45 -14.68
N THR A 206 3.95 17.94 -13.62
CA THR A 206 3.93 18.47 -12.25
C THR A 206 2.93 17.82 -11.29
N ASP A 207 2.35 16.66 -11.62
CA ASP A 207 1.49 15.94 -10.68
C ASP A 207 2.31 15.51 -9.45
N THR A 208 1.79 15.82 -8.27
CA THR A 208 2.39 15.44 -7.00
C THR A 208 1.40 14.56 -6.25
N ARG A 209 1.82 13.34 -5.92
CA ARG A 209 1.00 12.36 -5.22
C ARG A 209 1.77 11.75 -4.07
N ALA A 210 1.06 11.51 -2.99
CA ALA A 210 1.60 10.80 -1.83
C ALA A 210 0.69 9.65 -1.43
N ASN A 211 1.29 8.59 -0.92
CA ASN A 211 0.57 7.51 -0.25
C ASN A 211 1.45 6.96 0.89
N ALA A 212 0.80 6.48 1.93
CA ALA A 212 1.48 5.72 2.96
C ALA A 212 1.93 4.35 2.40
N ALA A 213 3.11 3.92 2.81
CA ALA A 213 3.63 2.60 2.49
C ALA A 213 4.16 1.94 3.75
N MET A 214 3.73 0.71 3.99
CA MET A 214 4.21 -0.15 5.06
C MET A 214 4.99 -1.28 4.40
N LEU A 215 6.31 -1.27 4.55
CA LEU A 215 7.21 -2.12 3.77
C LEU A 215 8.22 -2.82 4.66
N PRO A 216 8.50 -4.11 4.43
CA PRO A 216 9.71 -4.73 4.94
C PRO A 216 10.94 -4.00 4.42
N VAL A 217 12.01 -4.00 5.19
CA VAL A 217 13.32 -3.50 4.75
C VAL A 217 14.04 -4.62 4.00
N GLY A 218 14.61 -4.31 2.86
CA GLY A 218 15.32 -5.27 2.01
C GLY A 218 16.83 -5.34 2.29
N THR A 219 17.56 -5.92 1.35
CA THR A 219 19.01 -6.10 1.41
C THR A 219 19.72 -4.78 1.71
N ASP A 220 20.70 -4.82 2.59
CA ASP A 220 21.50 -3.67 3.03
C ASP A 220 20.67 -2.50 3.63
N GLY A 221 19.52 -2.80 4.23
CA GLY A 221 18.67 -1.77 4.82
C GLY A 221 17.95 -0.89 3.80
N LYS A 222 17.77 -1.37 2.55
CA LYS A 222 17.29 -0.55 1.44
C LYS A 222 15.87 -0.88 1.01
N ILE A 223 15.24 0.12 0.38
CA ILE A 223 13.99 0.01 -0.37
C ILE A 223 14.24 0.47 -1.80
N SER A 224 13.70 -0.29 -2.75
CA SER A 224 13.72 0.03 -4.18
C SER A 224 12.46 0.81 -4.56
N PHE A 225 12.64 1.81 -5.44
CA PHE A 225 11.55 2.66 -5.95
C PHE A 225 11.64 2.67 -7.47
N TYR A 226 10.64 2.11 -8.13
CA TYR A 226 10.47 2.16 -9.58
C TYR A 226 9.48 3.26 -9.94
N VAL A 227 9.77 4.04 -10.97
CA VAL A 227 8.91 5.15 -11.42
C VAL A 227 8.66 5.03 -12.92
N LEU A 228 7.47 4.57 -13.32
CA LEU A 228 7.13 4.40 -14.73
C LEU A 228 7.20 5.72 -15.50
N ALA A 229 6.61 6.77 -14.95
CA ALA A 229 6.56 8.07 -15.61
C ALA A 229 7.86 8.87 -15.52
N GLY A 230 8.78 8.47 -14.64
CA GLY A 230 9.88 9.34 -14.21
C GLY A 230 9.41 10.41 -13.22
N GLY A 231 10.35 11.29 -12.80
CA GLY A 231 10.08 12.35 -11.83
C GLY A 231 10.88 12.20 -10.54
N HIS A 232 10.57 13.04 -9.55
CA HIS A 232 11.24 12.98 -8.26
C HIS A 232 10.51 12.09 -7.26
N VAL A 233 11.27 11.49 -6.36
CA VAL A 233 10.78 10.64 -5.28
C VAL A 233 11.29 11.15 -3.95
N LEU A 234 10.39 11.25 -2.98
CA LEU A 234 10.67 11.62 -1.60
C LEU A 234 10.08 10.55 -0.68
N ALA A 235 10.70 10.34 0.46
CA ALA A 235 10.10 9.54 1.52
C ALA A 235 10.32 10.19 2.89
N ASP A 236 9.22 10.26 3.65
CA ASP A 236 9.21 10.70 5.04
C ASP A 236 8.84 9.51 5.92
N ALA A 237 9.72 9.14 6.86
CA ALA A 237 9.45 8.05 7.79
C ALA A 237 8.61 8.56 8.96
N THR A 238 7.63 7.74 9.39
CA THR A 238 6.79 8.01 10.56
C THR A 238 6.92 6.93 11.63
N GLY A 239 7.65 5.87 11.35
CA GLY A 239 7.95 4.80 12.29
C GLY A 239 8.63 3.61 11.62
N TYR A 240 9.01 2.65 12.44
CA TYR A 240 9.68 1.43 12.01
C TYR A 240 9.22 0.23 12.84
N TYR A 241 9.55 -0.96 12.36
CA TYR A 241 9.28 -2.21 13.05
C TYR A 241 10.57 -2.83 13.56
N ILE A 242 10.54 -3.31 14.82
CA ILE A 242 11.68 -3.91 15.50
C ILE A 242 11.96 -5.30 14.93
N GLY A 243 13.25 -5.61 14.73
CA GLY A 243 13.71 -6.94 14.36
C GLY A 243 13.77 -7.92 15.55
N PRO A 244 14.15 -9.19 15.29
CA PRO A 244 14.17 -10.24 16.31
C PRO A 244 15.13 -10.00 17.47
N GLU A 245 16.16 -9.20 17.26
CA GLU A 245 17.15 -8.85 18.30
C GLU A 245 16.69 -7.69 19.22
N GLY A 246 15.51 -7.13 18.97
CA GLY A 246 15.02 -5.95 19.67
C GLY A 246 15.69 -4.65 19.19
N LEU A 247 15.75 -3.65 20.06
CA LEU A 247 16.44 -2.36 19.85
C LEU A 247 17.86 -2.40 20.42
#